data_4109f656618fd211f845f62c057aa2a1
#
_entry.id   4109f656618fd211f845f62c057aa2a1
#
_cell.length_a   1.000
_cell.length_b   1.000
_cell.length_c   1.000
_cell.angle_alpha   90.00
_cell.angle_beta   90.00
_cell.angle_gamma   90.00
#
_symmetry.space_group_name_H-M   'P 1'
#
loop_
_entity.id
_entity.type
_entity.pdbx_description
1 polymer ?
#
loop_
_entity_poly.entity_id
_entity_poly.type
_entity_poly.pdbx_seq_one_letter_code
_entity_poly.pdbx_strand_id
1 'polypeptide(L)'
;SEHVDGGTSRFDKNGIVYQAVCAGCGGNSDFPTTPGAWSNTNNSTNCNLGVFKFGVGNIITSISLPQPYVCIPNSYQFFNNSIGGNQYYWDFGDGDSSNLFEPSHDYLDTGSFAVTLIVSDTTGCILSDTAQIEIEVFQIDTASIQTPNVLCPGDSVQLVAQGGLTYQWLPATFLSDSTSAQPFA
;
A
#
# COMPACT_ATOMS: atom_id res chain seq x y z
N SER A 1 30.16 4.57 -41.89
CA SER A 1 29.28 5.71 -41.50
C SER A 1 27.92 5.20 -41.15
N GLU A 2 27.63 5.25 -39.89
CA GLU A 2 26.33 4.86 -39.38
C GLU A 2 25.31 5.96 -39.71
N HIS A 3 24.39 5.70 -40.64
CA HIS A 3 23.21 6.50 -40.82
C HIS A 3 22.18 6.09 -39.77
N VAL A 4 22.06 6.88 -38.74
CA VAL A 4 20.89 6.83 -37.88
C VAL A 4 19.81 7.67 -38.57
N ASP A 5 19.10 7.08 -39.49
CA ASP A 5 17.87 7.69 -39.97
C ASP A 5 16.85 7.63 -38.83
N GLY A 6 16.27 8.78 -38.51
CA GLY A 6 15.38 8.96 -37.41
C GLY A 6 14.23 7.93 -37.41
N GLY A 7 14.41 6.87 -36.64
CA GLY A 7 13.41 5.84 -36.48
C GLY A 7 12.16 6.38 -35.82
N THR A 8 10.99 5.89 -36.23
CA THR A 8 9.73 6.21 -35.56
C THR A 8 9.63 5.47 -34.24
N SER A 9 9.57 6.20 -33.13
CA SER A 9 9.26 5.65 -31.82
C SER A 9 7.76 5.54 -31.62
N ARG A 10 7.31 4.48 -31.01
CA ARG A 10 5.93 4.26 -30.59
C ARG A 10 5.89 3.83 -29.14
N PHE A 11 4.93 4.39 -28.40
CA PHE A 11 4.64 3.99 -27.03
C PHE A 11 3.35 3.17 -27.02
N ASP A 12 3.35 2.09 -26.24
CA ASP A 12 2.10 1.41 -25.92
C ASP A 12 1.49 1.96 -24.62
N LYS A 13 0.29 1.49 -24.29
CA LYS A 13 -0.42 1.89 -23.07
C LYS A 13 0.26 1.46 -21.76
N ASN A 14 1.26 0.59 -21.83
CA ASN A 14 2.01 0.08 -20.69
C ASN A 14 3.39 0.78 -20.55
N GLY A 15 3.64 1.87 -21.28
CA GLY A 15 4.91 2.59 -21.25
C GLY A 15 6.06 1.88 -21.97
N ILE A 16 5.75 0.89 -22.81
CA ILE A 16 6.77 0.21 -23.62
C ILE A 16 7.04 1.02 -24.89
N VAL A 17 8.31 1.31 -25.11
CA VAL A 17 8.80 1.99 -26.30
C VAL A 17 9.28 0.98 -27.33
N TYR A 18 8.80 1.12 -28.54
CA TYR A 18 9.30 0.39 -29.70
C TYR A 18 9.99 1.38 -30.62
N GLN A 19 11.28 1.16 -30.84
CA GLN A 19 12.08 2.00 -31.73
C GLN A 19 12.66 1.16 -32.85
N ALA A 20 12.36 1.57 -34.07
CA ALA A 20 12.96 0.97 -35.25
C ALA A 20 14.24 1.72 -35.63
N VAL A 21 15.30 1.02 -35.89
CA VAL A 21 16.61 1.55 -36.31
C VAL A 21 17.17 0.75 -37.46
N CYS A 22 18.02 1.37 -38.27
CA CYS A 22 18.81 0.64 -39.24
C CYS A 22 19.86 -0.22 -38.51
N ALA A 23 19.84 -1.52 -38.71
CA ALA A 23 20.70 -2.47 -38.02
C ALA A 23 21.44 -3.35 -39.05
N GLY A 24 22.76 -3.50 -38.87
CA GLY A 24 23.55 -4.46 -39.61
C GLY A 24 23.57 -4.25 -41.12
N CYS A 25 24.27 -3.23 -41.59
CA CYS A 25 24.48 -2.99 -43.02
C CYS A 25 25.57 -3.91 -43.59
N GLY A 26 25.42 -4.34 -44.85
CA GLY A 26 26.42 -5.14 -45.54
C GLY A 26 26.51 -6.61 -45.09
N GLY A 27 25.44 -7.17 -44.57
CA GLY A 27 25.39 -8.58 -44.14
C GLY A 27 25.96 -8.82 -42.73
N ASN A 28 26.35 -7.79 -42.01
CA ASN A 28 26.83 -7.93 -40.63
C ASN A 28 25.67 -8.26 -39.66
N SER A 29 25.95 -9.12 -38.67
CA SER A 29 25.02 -9.54 -37.61
C SER A 29 25.50 -9.08 -36.23
N ASP A 30 26.11 -7.89 -36.18
CA ASP A 30 26.69 -7.28 -34.97
C ASP A 30 25.70 -6.44 -34.17
N PHE A 31 24.44 -6.36 -34.62
CA PHE A 31 23.39 -5.71 -33.87
C PHE A 31 23.09 -6.48 -32.57
N PRO A 32 23.19 -5.84 -31.38
CA PRO A 32 23.00 -6.50 -30.12
C PRO A 32 21.57 -7.06 -29.99
N THR A 33 21.47 -8.34 -29.67
CA THR A 33 20.18 -9.01 -29.42
C THR A 33 20.13 -9.59 -28.01
N THR A 34 18.94 -9.61 -27.43
CA THR A 34 18.72 -10.27 -26.15
C THR A 34 18.27 -11.72 -26.34
N PRO A 35 18.44 -12.61 -25.33
CA PRO A 35 17.88 -13.95 -25.37
C PRO A 35 16.37 -13.92 -25.67
N GLY A 36 15.92 -14.73 -26.65
CA GLY A 36 14.54 -14.75 -27.10
C GLY A 36 14.17 -13.72 -28.18
N ALA A 37 15.13 -12.97 -28.70
CA ALA A 37 14.91 -12.12 -29.87
C ALA A 37 14.40 -12.96 -31.04
N TRP A 38 13.47 -12.41 -31.84
CA TRP A 38 12.86 -13.09 -32.98
C TRP A 38 13.89 -13.49 -34.04
N SER A 39 14.94 -12.70 -34.22
CA SER A 39 16.11 -13.05 -35.06
C SER A 39 17.36 -12.40 -34.49
N ASN A 40 18.47 -13.13 -34.53
CA ASN A 40 19.80 -12.67 -34.14
C ASN A 40 20.78 -12.63 -35.31
N THR A 41 20.29 -12.86 -36.55
CA THR A 41 21.11 -12.87 -37.74
C THR A 41 20.55 -11.95 -38.82
N ASN A 42 21.43 -11.25 -39.50
CA ASN A 42 21.09 -10.51 -40.70
C ASN A 42 21.27 -11.39 -41.94
N ASN A 43 20.15 -11.78 -42.53
CA ASN A 43 20.14 -12.62 -43.74
C ASN A 43 20.09 -11.76 -45.03
N SER A 44 20.32 -10.46 -44.95
CA SER A 44 20.30 -9.55 -46.09
C SER A 44 21.71 -9.03 -46.40
N THR A 45 22.01 -8.81 -47.65
CA THR A 45 23.23 -8.13 -48.09
C THR A 45 23.11 -6.58 -47.97
N ASN A 46 21.94 -6.10 -47.67
CA ASN A 46 21.63 -4.68 -47.41
C ASN A 46 21.41 -4.42 -45.92
N CYS A 47 21.09 -3.18 -45.60
CA CYS A 47 20.71 -2.82 -44.23
C CYS A 47 19.36 -3.44 -43.86
N ASN A 48 19.28 -4.03 -42.66
CA ASN A 48 18.06 -4.53 -42.06
C ASN A 48 17.53 -3.56 -41.02
N LEU A 49 16.22 -3.70 -40.77
CA LEU A 49 15.56 -3.00 -39.68
C LEU A 49 15.72 -3.79 -38.38
N GLY A 50 16.31 -3.17 -37.39
CA GLY A 50 16.29 -3.64 -36.02
C GLY A 50 15.21 -2.94 -35.22
N VAL A 51 14.58 -3.64 -34.28
CA VAL A 51 13.60 -3.05 -33.38
C VAL A 51 14.06 -3.23 -31.94
N PHE A 52 14.28 -2.12 -31.25
CA PHE A 52 14.44 -2.12 -29.80
C PHE A 52 13.04 -2.09 -29.16
N LYS A 53 12.87 -2.97 -28.22
CA LYS A 53 11.75 -2.93 -27.27
C LYS A 53 12.32 -2.64 -25.90
N PHE A 54 11.98 -1.53 -25.30
CA PHE A 54 12.36 -1.24 -23.92
C PHE A 54 11.18 -0.64 -23.19
N GLY A 55 11.00 -1.07 -21.94
CA GLY A 55 10.02 -0.47 -21.05
C GLY A 55 10.64 0.77 -20.44
N VAL A 56 9.95 1.91 -20.57
CA VAL A 56 10.13 3.01 -19.63
C VAL A 56 9.18 2.67 -18.50
N GLY A 57 9.60 1.76 -17.63
CA GLY A 57 8.78 1.35 -16.50
C GLY A 57 8.54 2.55 -15.60
N ASN A 58 7.34 3.08 -15.58
CA ASN A 58 6.93 3.98 -14.53
C ASN A 58 6.45 3.12 -13.37
N ILE A 59 7.09 3.27 -12.23
CA ILE A 59 6.54 2.81 -10.97
C ILE A 59 5.62 3.91 -10.48
N ILE A 60 4.41 3.54 -10.12
CA ILE A 60 3.44 4.42 -9.47
C ILE A 60 3.07 3.75 -8.15
N THR A 61 3.60 4.28 -7.07
CA THR A 61 3.35 3.73 -5.74
C THR A 61 2.02 4.24 -5.20
N SER A 62 1.21 3.32 -4.70
CA SER A 62 -0.10 3.64 -4.14
C SER A 62 -0.45 2.72 -2.97
N ILE A 63 -0.82 3.32 -1.86
CA ILE A 63 -1.29 2.64 -0.65
C ILE A 63 -2.82 2.72 -0.62
N SER A 64 -3.47 1.61 -0.28
CA SER A 64 -4.90 1.58 0.03
C SER A 64 -5.12 1.07 1.44
N LEU A 65 -6.03 1.71 2.15
CA LEU A 65 -6.39 1.38 3.53
C LEU A 65 -7.88 1.06 3.61
N PRO A 66 -8.30 0.09 4.44
CA PRO A 66 -9.71 -0.17 4.71
C PRO A 66 -10.39 1.03 5.37
N GLN A 67 -9.64 1.73 6.23
CA GLN A 67 -10.03 2.95 6.95
C GLN A 67 -8.78 3.73 7.38
N PRO A 68 -8.86 5.05 7.58
CA PRO A 68 -7.68 5.86 7.92
C PRO A 68 -7.31 5.82 9.41
N TYR A 69 -7.84 4.88 10.18
CA TYR A 69 -7.55 4.70 11.59
C TYR A 69 -7.44 3.23 11.97
N VAL A 70 -6.70 2.97 13.03
CA VAL A 70 -6.48 1.65 13.62
C VAL A 70 -6.95 1.66 15.07
N CYS A 71 -7.57 0.58 15.51
CA CYS A 71 -7.92 0.38 16.91
C CYS A 71 -7.11 -0.78 17.48
N ILE A 72 -6.17 -0.49 18.37
CA ILE A 72 -5.39 -1.54 19.06
C ILE A 72 -6.26 -2.18 20.17
N PRO A 73 -6.09 -3.49 20.41
CA PRO A 73 -4.97 -4.35 19.99
C PRO A 73 -5.23 -5.16 18.69
N ASN A 74 -5.91 -4.62 17.71
CA ASN A 74 -6.20 -5.35 16.48
C ASN A 74 -5.08 -5.16 15.44
N SER A 75 -4.77 -6.24 14.71
CA SER A 75 -3.88 -6.21 13.56
C SER A 75 -4.48 -5.42 12.40
N TYR A 76 -3.66 -4.62 11.73
CA TYR A 76 -4.09 -3.78 10.62
C TYR A 76 -3.47 -4.24 9.30
N GLN A 77 -4.32 -4.45 8.30
CA GLN A 77 -3.91 -4.90 6.97
C GLN A 77 -3.66 -3.71 6.04
N PHE A 78 -2.47 -3.66 5.45
CA PHE A 78 -2.11 -2.70 4.41
C PHE A 78 -2.26 -3.33 3.03
N PHE A 79 -2.76 -2.56 2.06
CA PHE A 79 -2.94 -2.99 0.68
C PHE A 79 -2.06 -2.17 -0.25
N ASN A 80 -1.42 -2.87 -1.19
CA ASN A 80 -0.53 -2.30 -2.18
C ASN A 80 -1.24 -2.23 -3.54
N ASN A 81 -1.60 -1.03 -3.98
CA ASN A 81 -2.21 -0.76 -5.28
C ASN A 81 -1.22 -0.17 -6.28
N SER A 82 0.06 -0.36 -6.05
CA SER A 82 1.11 0.16 -6.93
C SER A 82 1.13 -0.53 -8.28
N ILE A 83 1.56 0.20 -9.29
CA ILE A 83 1.77 -0.30 -10.65
C ILE A 83 3.27 -0.34 -10.92
N GLY A 84 3.76 -1.48 -11.41
CA GLY A 84 5.19 -1.71 -11.65
C GLY A 84 5.94 -2.10 -10.37
N GLY A 85 7.27 -2.30 -10.53
CA GLY A 85 8.13 -2.73 -9.44
C GLY A 85 8.06 -4.21 -9.10
N ASN A 86 9.08 -4.69 -8.39
CA ASN A 86 9.19 -6.08 -7.95
C ASN A 86 9.77 -6.22 -6.53
N GLN A 87 10.09 -5.10 -5.88
CA GLN A 87 10.54 -5.03 -4.51
C GLN A 87 9.70 -4.01 -3.76
N TYR A 88 9.38 -4.32 -2.51
CA TYR A 88 8.51 -3.54 -1.66
C TYR A 88 9.18 -3.33 -0.32
N TYR A 89 9.11 -2.13 0.22
CA TYR A 89 9.56 -1.81 1.56
C TYR A 89 8.53 -0.89 2.23
N TRP A 90 7.98 -1.38 3.32
CA TRP A 90 7.06 -0.65 4.18
C TRP A 90 7.79 -0.18 5.43
N ASP A 91 7.64 1.07 5.78
CA ASP A 91 7.97 1.65 7.07
C ASP A 91 6.64 2.08 7.72
N PHE A 92 6.33 1.53 8.89
CA PHE A 92 5.04 1.78 9.54
C PHE A 92 5.05 3.05 10.41
N GLY A 93 6.22 3.70 10.56
CA GLY A 93 6.37 4.96 11.28
C GLY A 93 6.56 4.80 12.80
N ASP A 94 6.54 3.58 13.32
CA ASP A 94 6.78 3.25 14.73
C ASP A 94 8.14 2.58 14.98
N GLY A 95 8.94 2.43 13.92
CA GLY A 95 10.25 1.78 13.92
C GLY A 95 10.24 0.37 13.34
N ASP A 96 9.08 -0.21 13.08
CA ASP A 96 8.93 -1.50 12.43
C ASP A 96 8.77 -1.35 10.91
N SER A 97 9.12 -2.41 10.17
CA SER A 97 9.11 -2.42 8.71
C SER A 97 8.77 -3.80 8.15
N SER A 98 8.40 -3.86 6.86
CA SER A 98 8.10 -5.10 6.16
C SER A 98 8.49 -5.03 4.69
N ASN A 99 8.87 -6.19 4.09
CA ASN A 99 9.11 -6.34 2.66
C ASN A 99 8.02 -7.15 1.95
N LEU A 100 6.93 -7.44 2.61
CA LEU A 100 5.80 -8.15 2.02
C LEU A 100 5.04 -7.25 1.05
N PHE A 101 4.38 -7.84 0.05
CA PHE A 101 3.55 -7.10 -0.89
C PHE A 101 2.39 -6.38 -0.19
N GLU A 102 1.69 -7.09 0.68
CA GLU A 102 0.57 -6.60 1.50
C GLU A 102 0.74 -7.08 2.93
N PRO A 103 1.47 -6.32 3.79
CA PRO A 103 1.71 -6.72 5.16
C PRO A 103 0.53 -6.44 6.08
N SER A 104 0.45 -7.21 7.16
CA SER A 104 -0.27 -6.83 8.38
C SER A 104 0.72 -6.28 9.39
N HIS A 105 0.30 -5.32 10.21
CA HIS A 105 1.10 -4.73 11.27
C HIS A 105 0.27 -4.47 12.53
N ASP A 106 0.89 -4.66 13.69
CA ASP A 106 0.30 -4.47 15.01
C ASP A 106 0.96 -3.28 15.69
N TYR A 107 0.26 -2.17 15.79
CA TYR A 107 0.73 -1.01 16.55
C TYR A 107 0.60 -1.28 18.05
N LEU A 108 1.61 -0.88 18.81
CA LEU A 108 1.64 -1.05 20.27
C LEU A 108 1.26 0.22 21.03
N ASP A 109 1.45 1.39 20.40
CA ASP A 109 1.18 2.69 20.98
C ASP A 109 0.09 3.43 20.18
N THR A 110 -0.60 4.33 20.87
CA THR A 110 -1.58 5.25 20.25
C THR A 110 -0.87 6.48 19.70
N GLY A 111 -1.40 7.07 18.64
CA GLY A 111 -0.85 8.28 18.04
C GLY A 111 -1.05 8.34 16.53
N SER A 112 -0.39 9.31 15.91
CA SER A 112 -0.35 9.47 14.47
C SER A 112 0.96 8.90 13.91
N PHE A 113 0.87 8.03 12.92
CA PHE A 113 2.01 7.35 12.30
C PHE A 113 2.03 7.61 10.79
N ALA A 114 3.20 8.00 10.28
CA ALA A 114 3.41 8.22 8.86
C ALA A 114 3.89 6.91 8.21
N VAL A 115 2.98 6.20 7.56
CA VAL A 115 3.30 4.94 6.87
C VAL A 115 3.83 5.23 5.49
N THR A 116 4.99 4.69 5.17
CA THR A 116 5.68 4.88 3.90
C THR A 116 5.83 3.56 3.17
N LEU A 117 5.46 3.53 1.89
CA LEU A 117 5.73 2.43 0.97
C LEU A 117 6.72 2.89 -0.09
N ILE A 118 7.81 2.16 -0.23
CA ILE A 118 8.78 2.32 -1.33
C ILE A 118 8.65 1.09 -2.23
N VAL A 119 8.40 1.34 -3.51
CA VAL A 119 8.37 0.31 -4.54
C VAL A 119 9.54 0.53 -5.49
N SER A 120 10.27 -0.54 -5.80
CA SER A 120 11.41 -0.47 -6.71
C SER A 120 11.41 -1.61 -7.72
N ASP A 121 12.08 -1.39 -8.86
CA ASP A 121 12.35 -2.41 -9.87
C ASP A 121 13.86 -2.63 -9.98
N THR A 122 14.28 -3.87 -9.76
CA THR A 122 15.69 -4.29 -9.82
C THR A 122 16.06 -4.99 -11.13
N THR A 123 15.11 -5.15 -12.06
CA THR A 123 15.31 -5.91 -13.31
C THR A 123 15.79 -5.06 -14.49
N GLY A 124 15.92 -3.75 -14.32
CA GLY A 124 16.32 -2.82 -15.38
C GLY A 124 17.09 -1.61 -14.86
N CYS A 125 16.79 -0.43 -15.39
CA CYS A 125 17.22 0.81 -14.76
C CYS A 125 16.50 0.88 -13.41
N ILE A 126 17.27 0.98 -12.33
CA ILE A 126 16.71 1.03 -10.97
C ILE A 126 15.78 2.26 -10.90
N LEU A 127 14.49 1.97 -10.91
CA LEU A 127 13.45 2.96 -10.68
C LEU A 127 12.85 2.66 -9.32
N SER A 128 12.61 3.69 -8.57
CA SER A 128 11.84 3.61 -7.32
C SER A 128 10.87 4.76 -7.24
N ASP A 129 9.75 4.51 -6.61
CA ASP A 129 8.75 5.52 -6.28
C ASP A 129 8.26 5.30 -4.85
N THR A 130 7.73 6.35 -4.23
CA THR A 130 7.39 6.35 -2.81
C THR A 130 6.01 6.97 -2.62
N ALA A 131 5.19 6.32 -1.81
CA ALA A 131 3.94 6.88 -1.29
C ALA A 131 3.98 6.93 0.24
N GLN A 132 3.34 7.93 0.81
CA GLN A 132 3.20 8.09 2.25
C GLN A 132 1.74 8.40 2.59
N ILE A 133 1.28 7.85 3.70
CA ILE A 133 -0.05 8.11 4.25
C ILE A 133 0.04 8.21 5.76
N GLU A 134 -0.78 9.05 6.35
CA GLU A 134 -0.90 9.20 7.79
C GLU A 134 -2.08 8.38 8.30
N ILE A 135 -1.89 7.64 9.39
CA ILE A 135 -2.93 6.89 10.08
C ILE A 135 -2.97 7.28 11.55
N GLU A 136 -4.16 7.25 12.12
CA GLU A 136 -4.39 7.49 13.55
C GLU A 136 -4.63 6.17 14.27
N VAL A 137 -3.87 5.92 15.34
CA VAL A 137 -4.00 4.71 16.16
C VAL A 137 -4.65 5.05 17.50
N PHE A 138 -5.77 4.40 17.78
CA PHE A 138 -6.56 4.55 18.99
C PHE A 138 -6.54 3.28 19.82
N GLN A 139 -6.60 3.41 21.13
CA GLN A 139 -6.87 2.28 22.01
C GLN A 139 -8.37 2.04 22.12
N ILE A 140 -8.78 0.78 22.03
CA ILE A 140 -10.14 0.41 22.38
C ILE A 140 -10.24 0.36 23.91
N ASP A 141 -10.98 1.29 24.46
CA ASP A 141 -11.34 1.22 25.87
C ASP A 141 -12.38 0.11 26.06
N THR A 142 -12.06 -0.85 26.92
CA THR A 142 -13.04 -1.87 27.31
C THR A 142 -14.09 -1.24 28.22
N ALA A 143 -15.33 -1.28 27.78
CA ALA A 143 -16.44 -0.87 28.65
C ALA A 143 -16.52 -1.78 29.88
N SER A 144 -16.51 -1.21 31.05
CA SER A 144 -16.67 -1.91 32.32
C SER A 144 -17.81 -1.34 33.12
N ILE A 145 -18.56 -2.19 33.81
CA ILE A 145 -19.67 -1.81 34.67
C ILE A 145 -19.33 -2.24 36.09
N GLN A 146 -19.41 -1.31 37.03
CA GLN A 146 -19.32 -1.61 38.45
C GLN A 146 -20.72 -1.59 39.05
N THR A 147 -21.13 -2.72 39.62
CA THR A 147 -22.40 -2.86 40.32
C THR A 147 -22.15 -3.28 41.76
N PRO A 148 -22.91 -2.81 42.73
CA PRO A 148 -22.83 -3.32 44.09
C PRO A 148 -23.33 -4.77 44.15
N ASN A 149 -22.78 -5.55 45.07
CA ASN A 149 -23.08 -6.98 45.18
C ASN A 149 -24.44 -7.27 45.83
N VAL A 150 -25.01 -6.37 46.61
CA VAL A 150 -26.30 -6.55 47.33
C VAL A 150 -27.00 -5.20 47.46
N LEU A 151 -28.31 -5.18 47.19
CA LEU A 151 -29.22 -4.04 47.38
C LEU A 151 -30.37 -4.47 48.25
N CYS A 152 -30.82 -3.62 49.19
CA CYS A 152 -32.04 -3.80 49.91
C CYS A 152 -33.22 -3.16 49.14
N PRO A 153 -34.46 -3.73 49.25
CA PRO A 153 -35.62 -3.12 48.62
C PRO A 153 -35.84 -1.68 49.10
N GLY A 154 -35.89 -0.75 48.12
CA GLY A 154 -36.05 0.71 48.40
C GLY A 154 -34.74 1.49 48.40
N ASP A 155 -33.59 0.86 48.31
CA ASP A 155 -32.33 1.55 48.13
C ASP A 155 -32.16 2.01 46.70
N SER A 156 -31.48 3.14 46.50
CA SER A 156 -31.02 3.58 45.20
C SER A 156 -29.51 3.36 45.10
N VAL A 157 -29.05 2.98 43.92
CA VAL A 157 -27.62 2.69 43.65
C VAL A 157 -27.14 3.49 42.48
N GLN A 158 -25.92 3.97 42.57
CA GLN A 158 -25.23 4.54 41.42
C GLN A 158 -24.55 3.45 40.62
N LEU A 159 -24.93 3.32 39.37
CA LEU A 159 -24.24 2.48 38.40
C LEU A 159 -23.07 3.27 37.80
N VAL A 160 -21.93 2.65 37.61
CA VAL A 160 -20.75 3.32 37.04
C VAL A 160 -20.30 2.54 35.82
N ALA A 161 -20.39 3.18 34.65
CA ALA A 161 -19.76 2.69 33.43
C ALA A 161 -18.47 3.49 33.16
N GLN A 162 -17.44 2.78 32.67
CA GLN A 162 -16.19 3.35 32.24
C GLN A 162 -15.85 2.85 30.84
N GLY A 163 -15.08 3.63 30.08
CA GLY A 163 -14.74 3.37 28.69
C GLY A 163 -15.86 3.81 27.74
N GLY A 164 -15.50 4.29 26.56
CA GLY A 164 -16.41 4.77 25.54
C GLY A 164 -16.75 6.27 25.63
N LEU A 165 -17.21 6.81 24.51
CA LEU A 165 -17.57 8.25 24.37
C LEU A 165 -19.06 8.50 24.66
N THR A 166 -19.90 7.49 24.48
CA THR A 166 -21.35 7.56 24.70
C THR A 166 -21.86 6.31 25.41
N TYR A 167 -22.93 6.45 26.17
CA TYR A 167 -23.50 5.38 26.96
C TYR A 167 -24.99 5.24 26.65
N GLN A 168 -25.49 4.02 26.71
CA GLN A 168 -26.91 3.73 26.68
C GLN A 168 -27.22 2.50 27.55
N TRP A 169 -28.04 2.69 28.57
CA TRP A 169 -28.45 1.61 29.48
C TRP A 169 -29.81 1.06 29.08
N LEU A 170 -29.91 -0.26 29.11
CA LEU A 170 -31.17 -0.97 28.86
C LEU A 170 -31.40 -2.01 29.94
N PRO A 171 -32.63 -2.12 30.47
CA PRO A 171 -33.79 -1.25 30.21
C PRO A 171 -33.64 0.12 30.84
N ALA A 172 -34.17 1.16 30.21
CA ALA A 172 -34.11 2.53 30.71
C ALA A 172 -35.01 2.79 31.93
N THR A 173 -35.86 1.82 32.27
CA THR A 173 -36.84 1.88 33.35
C THR A 173 -36.11 1.95 34.70
N PHE A 174 -36.52 2.87 35.55
CA PHE A 174 -35.96 3.13 36.89
C PHE A 174 -34.55 3.79 36.93
N LEU A 175 -34.03 4.22 35.79
CA LEU A 175 -32.78 4.95 35.75
C LEU A 175 -33.02 6.47 35.75
N SER A 176 -32.18 7.20 36.47
CA SER A 176 -32.22 8.67 36.46
C SER A 176 -31.93 9.28 35.09
N ASP A 177 -31.01 8.65 34.35
CA ASP A 177 -30.65 9.00 32.97
C ASP A 177 -30.03 7.79 32.28
N SER A 178 -30.68 7.27 31.25
CA SER A 178 -30.21 6.11 30.50
C SER A 178 -29.00 6.38 29.58
N THR A 179 -28.59 7.62 29.44
CA THR A 179 -27.42 8.03 28.61
C THR A 179 -26.23 8.52 29.43
N SER A 180 -26.38 8.62 30.75
CA SER A 180 -25.30 9.00 31.64
C SER A 180 -24.28 7.87 31.85
N ALA A 181 -23.01 8.23 32.02
CA ALA A 181 -21.98 7.28 32.46
C ALA A 181 -22.25 6.75 33.88
N GLN A 182 -22.98 7.50 34.71
CA GLN A 182 -23.21 7.21 36.13
C GLN A 182 -24.68 7.46 36.54
N PRO A 183 -25.63 6.72 36.01
CA PRO A 183 -27.04 6.86 36.42
C PRO A 183 -27.29 6.28 37.80
N PHE A 184 -28.32 6.79 38.47
CA PHE A 184 -28.91 6.13 39.62
C PHE A 184 -30.04 5.20 39.18
N ALA A 185 -30.10 4.04 39.78
CA ALA A 185 -31.16 3.03 39.62
C ALA A 185 -31.94 2.86 40.93
#